data_07863ae33cda82209ce5916eed92cd12
#
_entry.id   07863ae33cda82209ce5916eed92cd12
#
_cell.length_a   1.000
_cell.length_b   1.000
_cell.length_c   1.000
_cell.angle_alpha   90.00
_cell.angle_beta   90.00
_cell.angle_gamma   90.00
#
_symmetry.space_group_name_H-M   'P 1'
#
loop_
_entity.id
_entity.type
_entity.pdbx_description
1 polymer ?
#
loop_
_entity_poly.entity_id
_entity_poly.type
_entity_poly.pdbx_seq_one_letter_code
_entity_poly.pdbx_strand_id
1 'polypeptide(L)'
;MINNIVEILFENAEKHPDKLAIIHKNQKITYGKLVQDVKDYAQYFLSKGIKKGDNILIFVPMTIELYKILSAVFYIGATAVFVDAWADKNRLNQALTIVPCKAFIACPKAFILKLMSKKVFEVGINIISGTINKTKNIHPIETVTPDSTALITFTTGSTGLPKAAKRTHRFLLEQHYVLKKHLAPSIDDVDLTSLPVFILHNLACGTTSVIPDFNPQKPSDINPDKILKDIKNNNVTTSVGSPRFYEKLAEFGKIKGLKRIFTGGAPVFPKNARLLQENFNDCDIEIVYGSTEAEPIASISAKELLQCEDNVKDGLYVGKPIEDINVKIIKPSDEPIEDFESTWLSTGEIGEICVEGKHVLKEYYNSNEAQKFAKINYQGQIWHRTGDAGYLDNDGRLFLMGRVKNRFVHNNKEVYVFPIENALLEIEGIEIGTVLKIDEQIILVVETKIPQKKLEQELKNCGFNFDKLIITQIPRDPRHNSKIDYDKLKKILS
;
A
#
# COMPACT_ATOMS: atom_id res chain seq x y z
N MET A 1 -11.68 25.91 -8.04
CA MET A 1 -11.74 24.67 -7.20
C MET A 1 -11.35 23.52 -8.11
N ILE A 2 -10.32 22.76 -7.72
CA ILE A 2 -9.81 21.63 -8.50
C ILE A 2 -10.83 20.50 -8.50
N ASN A 3 -11.27 20.09 -9.67
CA ASN A 3 -12.20 18.98 -9.84
C ASN A 3 -11.53 17.74 -10.42
N ASN A 4 -10.58 17.93 -11.35
CA ASN A 4 -9.81 16.85 -11.92
C ASN A 4 -8.43 16.81 -11.26
N ILE A 5 -8.03 15.66 -10.68
CA ILE A 5 -6.75 15.52 -9.97
C ILE A 5 -5.53 15.90 -10.84
N VAL A 6 -5.64 15.78 -12.17
CA VAL A 6 -4.54 16.14 -13.08
C VAL A 6 -4.24 17.65 -13.11
N GLU A 7 -5.21 18.49 -12.74
CA GLU A 7 -5.04 19.96 -12.76
C GLU A 7 -3.85 20.39 -11.90
N ILE A 8 -3.61 19.73 -10.74
CA ILE A 8 -2.48 20.06 -9.85
C ILE A 8 -1.13 19.84 -10.57
N LEU A 9 -1.01 18.76 -11.35
CA LEU A 9 0.19 18.51 -12.14
C LEU A 9 0.43 19.63 -13.16
N PHE A 10 -0.64 20.12 -13.79
CA PHE A 10 -0.55 21.22 -14.78
C PHE A 10 -0.19 22.53 -14.12
N GLU A 11 -0.74 22.85 -12.95
CA GLU A 11 -0.37 24.04 -12.16
C GLU A 11 1.12 24.04 -11.78
N ASN A 12 1.66 22.86 -11.36
CA ASN A 12 3.08 22.73 -11.06
C ASN A 12 3.97 22.86 -12.32
N ALA A 13 3.51 22.35 -13.45
CA ALA A 13 4.22 22.48 -14.71
C ALA A 13 4.27 23.92 -15.24
N GLU A 14 3.23 24.72 -15.00
CA GLU A 14 3.21 26.15 -15.33
C GLU A 14 4.19 26.94 -14.45
N LYS A 15 4.26 26.61 -13.15
CA LYS A 15 5.15 27.29 -12.19
C LYS A 15 6.63 26.89 -12.38
N HIS A 16 6.90 25.63 -12.73
CA HIS A 16 8.23 25.04 -12.74
C HIS A 16 8.45 24.14 -13.97
N PRO A 17 8.34 24.67 -15.24
CA PRO A 17 8.35 23.84 -16.45
C PRO A 17 9.66 23.07 -16.65
N ASP A 18 10.80 23.67 -16.30
CA ASP A 18 12.12 23.10 -16.51
C ASP A 18 12.59 22.17 -15.39
N LYS A 19 11.85 22.14 -14.27
CA LYS A 19 12.18 21.28 -13.14
C LYS A 19 11.97 19.82 -13.53
N LEU A 20 12.87 18.94 -13.05
CA LEU A 20 12.72 17.49 -13.21
C LEU A 20 11.50 17.00 -12.41
N ALA A 21 10.62 16.28 -13.08
CA ALA A 21 9.45 15.64 -12.48
C ALA A 21 9.76 14.19 -12.10
N ILE A 22 10.29 13.40 -13.05
CA ILE A 22 10.58 11.98 -12.82
C ILE A 22 11.93 11.63 -13.43
N ILE A 23 12.70 10.85 -12.68
CA ILE A 23 13.95 10.21 -13.09
C ILE A 23 13.76 8.70 -13.01
N HIS A 24 14.07 7.97 -14.06
CA HIS A 24 14.07 6.52 -14.11
C HIS A 24 15.21 5.99 -14.95
N LYS A 25 16.17 5.32 -14.33
CA LYS A 25 17.41 4.88 -14.99
C LYS A 25 18.12 6.07 -15.64
N ASN A 26 18.40 5.97 -16.94
CA ASN A 26 19.05 7.03 -17.70
C ASN A 26 18.06 8.05 -18.32
N GLN A 27 16.77 7.90 -18.03
CA GLN A 27 15.73 8.78 -18.56
C GLN A 27 15.32 9.82 -17.53
N LYS A 28 15.16 11.06 -17.99
CA LYS A 28 14.69 12.18 -17.17
C LYS A 28 13.60 12.93 -17.93
N ILE A 29 12.58 13.37 -17.22
CA ILE A 29 11.52 14.21 -17.80
C ILE A 29 11.26 15.40 -16.91
N THR A 30 11.13 16.59 -17.49
CA THR A 30 10.73 17.81 -16.77
C THR A 30 9.21 17.90 -16.67
N TYR A 31 8.71 18.74 -15.76
CA TYR A 31 7.28 18.99 -15.62
C TYR A 31 6.64 19.49 -16.93
N GLY A 32 7.27 20.46 -17.60
CA GLY A 32 6.78 20.99 -18.88
C GLY A 32 6.71 19.92 -19.97
N LYS A 33 7.76 19.05 -20.07
CA LYS A 33 7.74 17.96 -21.04
C LYS A 33 6.72 16.89 -20.70
N LEU A 34 6.55 16.60 -19.40
CA LEU A 34 5.56 15.62 -18.94
C LEU A 34 4.14 16.04 -19.33
N VAL A 35 3.73 17.27 -19.05
CA VAL A 35 2.38 17.74 -19.41
C VAL A 35 2.16 17.82 -20.91
N GLN A 36 3.22 18.12 -21.70
CA GLN A 36 3.11 18.04 -23.16
C GLN A 36 2.86 16.60 -23.63
N ASP A 37 3.60 15.63 -23.10
CA ASP A 37 3.39 14.21 -23.42
C ASP A 37 2.03 13.72 -22.95
N VAL A 38 1.53 14.20 -21.79
CA VAL A 38 0.17 13.93 -21.30
C VAL A 38 -0.90 14.41 -22.29
N LYS A 39 -0.75 15.63 -22.84
CA LYS A 39 -1.66 16.17 -23.87
C LYS A 39 -1.63 15.31 -25.13
N ASP A 40 -0.44 14.91 -25.59
CA ASP A 40 -0.27 14.07 -26.78
C ASP A 40 -0.96 12.69 -26.57
N TYR A 41 -0.80 12.07 -25.39
CA TYR A 41 -1.49 10.83 -25.05
C TYR A 41 -3.00 10.99 -24.96
N ALA A 42 -3.50 12.06 -24.35
CA ALA A 42 -4.93 12.35 -24.21
C ALA A 42 -5.59 12.45 -25.60
N GLN A 43 -4.96 13.19 -26.54
CA GLN A 43 -5.42 13.29 -27.92
C GLN A 43 -5.44 11.94 -28.63
N TYR A 44 -4.39 11.15 -28.43
CA TYR A 44 -4.33 9.82 -29.01
C TYR A 44 -5.44 8.92 -28.46
N PHE A 45 -5.74 8.95 -27.16
CA PHE A 45 -6.82 8.19 -26.56
C PHE A 45 -8.20 8.61 -27.13
N LEU A 46 -8.46 9.90 -27.22
CA LEU A 46 -9.69 10.44 -27.83
C LEU A 46 -9.84 10.00 -29.29
N SER A 47 -8.74 10.00 -30.08
CA SER A 47 -8.73 9.55 -31.48
C SER A 47 -9.05 8.07 -31.64
N LYS A 48 -8.80 7.25 -30.58
CA LYS A 48 -9.14 5.81 -30.52
C LYS A 48 -10.57 5.58 -30.03
N GLY A 49 -11.33 6.64 -29.72
CA GLY A 49 -12.71 6.53 -29.26
C GLY A 49 -12.86 6.27 -27.76
N ILE A 50 -11.81 6.49 -26.97
CA ILE A 50 -11.90 6.51 -25.51
C ILE A 50 -12.53 7.83 -25.07
N LYS A 51 -13.44 7.78 -24.12
CA LYS A 51 -14.22 8.93 -23.66
C LYS A 51 -14.24 9.04 -22.14
N LYS A 52 -14.66 10.17 -21.64
CA LYS A 52 -14.98 10.39 -20.22
C LYS A 52 -15.83 9.26 -19.66
N GLY A 53 -15.46 8.76 -18.49
CA GLY A 53 -16.13 7.67 -17.78
C GLY A 53 -15.79 6.26 -18.25
N ASP A 54 -15.04 6.10 -19.35
CA ASP A 54 -14.59 4.77 -19.80
C ASP A 54 -13.55 4.20 -18.83
N ASN A 55 -13.67 2.91 -18.50
CA ASN A 55 -12.66 2.19 -17.72
C ASN A 55 -11.53 1.69 -18.62
N ILE A 56 -10.28 1.92 -18.21
CA ILE A 56 -9.08 1.61 -18.97
C ILE A 56 -8.19 0.69 -18.16
N LEU A 57 -8.04 -0.56 -18.59
CA LEU A 57 -7.10 -1.51 -17.99
C LEU A 57 -5.67 -1.13 -18.35
N ILE A 58 -4.81 -0.93 -17.35
CA ILE A 58 -3.41 -0.52 -17.55
C ILE A 58 -2.47 -1.61 -17.04
N PHE A 59 -1.59 -2.11 -17.93
CA PHE A 59 -0.50 -3.02 -17.63
C PHE A 59 0.82 -2.46 -18.15
N VAL A 60 1.25 -1.37 -17.54
CA VAL A 60 2.52 -0.68 -17.82
C VAL A 60 3.35 -0.69 -16.53
N PRO A 61 4.63 -1.11 -16.57
CA PRO A 61 5.50 -1.07 -15.40
C PRO A 61 5.64 0.35 -14.84
N MET A 62 6.03 0.45 -13.57
CA MET A 62 6.33 1.72 -12.90
C MET A 62 7.54 2.39 -13.58
N THR A 63 7.27 3.27 -14.52
CA THR A 63 8.22 4.00 -15.36
C THR A 63 7.66 5.39 -15.67
N ILE A 64 8.44 6.27 -16.25
CA ILE A 64 7.96 7.58 -16.74
C ILE A 64 6.72 7.41 -17.63
N GLU A 65 6.71 6.37 -18.45
CA GLU A 65 5.61 6.08 -19.39
C GLU A 65 4.28 5.81 -18.68
N LEU A 66 4.32 5.11 -17.54
CA LEU A 66 3.11 4.88 -16.74
C LEU A 66 2.45 6.20 -16.33
N TYR A 67 3.24 7.18 -15.88
CA TYR A 67 2.69 8.44 -15.36
C TYR A 67 2.20 9.37 -16.46
N LYS A 68 2.78 9.31 -17.67
CA LYS A 68 2.22 9.98 -18.85
C LYS A 68 0.84 9.42 -19.18
N ILE A 69 0.73 8.09 -19.26
CA ILE A 69 -0.53 7.39 -19.58
C ILE A 69 -1.59 7.65 -18.51
N LEU A 70 -1.23 7.48 -17.24
CA LEU A 70 -2.15 7.65 -16.10
C LEU A 70 -2.69 9.09 -16.03
N SER A 71 -1.79 10.08 -16.18
CA SER A 71 -2.20 11.48 -16.21
C SER A 71 -3.07 11.80 -17.43
N ALA A 72 -2.80 11.19 -18.59
CA ALA A 72 -3.64 11.35 -19.77
C ALA A 72 -5.04 10.73 -19.61
N VAL A 73 -5.14 9.61 -18.91
CA VAL A 73 -6.44 9.00 -18.55
C VAL A 73 -7.25 9.95 -17.67
N PHE A 74 -6.63 10.56 -16.66
CA PHE A 74 -7.29 11.57 -15.83
C PHE A 74 -7.65 12.81 -16.64
N TYR A 75 -6.77 13.23 -17.56
CA TYR A 75 -6.97 14.40 -18.41
C TYR A 75 -8.27 14.32 -19.21
N ILE A 76 -8.57 13.16 -19.78
CA ILE A 76 -9.81 12.92 -20.56
C ILE A 76 -11.00 12.48 -19.69
N GLY A 77 -10.89 12.53 -18.35
CA GLY A 77 -11.95 12.13 -17.43
C GLY A 77 -12.32 10.65 -17.46
N ALA A 78 -11.42 9.79 -17.94
CA ALA A 78 -11.58 8.34 -17.91
C ALA A 78 -11.06 7.75 -16.59
N THR A 79 -11.36 6.48 -16.33
CA THR A 79 -10.99 5.76 -15.12
C THR A 79 -9.82 4.81 -15.37
N ALA A 80 -8.72 4.96 -14.66
CA ALA A 80 -7.61 4.03 -14.69
C ALA A 80 -7.93 2.78 -13.84
N VAL A 81 -7.73 1.59 -14.38
CA VAL A 81 -7.97 0.31 -13.70
C VAL A 81 -6.67 -0.47 -13.62
N PHE A 82 -6.24 -0.79 -12.41
CA PHE A 82 -5.05 -1.59 -12.14
C PHE A 82 -5.43 -2.90 -11.47
N VAL A 83 -5.01 -4.00 -12.07
CA VAL A 83 -5.02 -5.33 -11.46
C VAL A 83 -3.58 -5.70 -11.18
N ASP A 84 -3.33 -6.29 -10.02
CA ASP A 84 -1.97 -6.66 -9.62
C ASP A 84 -1.31 -7.59 -10.65
N ALA A 85 -0.06 -7.31 -11.01
CA ALA A 85 0.68 -8.05 -12.04
C ALA A 85 0.96 -9.52 -11.68
N TRP A 86 0.79 -9.90 -10.40
CA TRP A 86 0.88 -11.27 -9.90
C TRP A 86 -0.48 -12.00 -9.83
N ALA A 87 -1.58 -11.32 -10.22
CA ALA A 87 -2.89 -11.95 -10.28
C ALA A 87 -2.88 -13.10 -11.30
N ASP A 88 -3.34 -14.26 -10.87
CA ASP A 88 -3.53 -15.37 -11.78
C ASP A 88 -4.68 -15.09 -12.79
N LYS A 89 -4.83 -15.99 -13.77
CA LYS A 89 -5.87 -15.89 -14.80
C LYS A 89 -7.28 -15.75 -14.21
N ASN A 90 -7.59 -16.48 -13.15
CA ASN A 90 -8.93 -16.50 -12.56
C ASN A 90 -9.22 -15.16 -11.89
N ARG A 91 -8.27 -14.66 -11.11
CA ARG A 91 -8.35 -13.38 -10.42
C ARG A 91 -8.45 -12.20 -11.39
N LEU A 92 -7.69 -12.25 -12.49
CA LEU A 92 -7.78 -11.23 -13.55
C LEU A 92 -9.16 -11.24 -14.22
N ASN A 93 -9.70 -12.44 -14.55
CA ASN A 93 -11.05 -12.54 -15.10
C ASN A 93 -12.14 -12.07 -14.12
N GLN A 94 -12.03 -12.39 -12.83
CA GLN A 94 -12.94 -11.91 -11.80
C GLN A 94 -12.89 -10.38 -11.69
N ALA A 95 -11.70 -9.79 -11.63
CA ALA A 95 -11.51 -8.34 -11.58
C ALA A 95 -12.20 -7.64 -12.77
N LEU A 96 -12.00 -8.14 -13.99
CA LEU A 96 -12.61 -7.56 -15.20
C LEU A 96 -14.11 -7.89 -15.37
N THR A 97 -14.63 -8.85 -14.62
CA THR A 97 -16.07 -9.08 -14.50
C THR A 97 -16.70 -8.00 -13.61
N ILE A 98 -16.02 -7.64 -12.51
CA ILE A 98 -16.47 -6.56 -11.61
C ILE A 98 -16.34 -5.20 -12.29
N VAL A 99 -15.21 -4.96 -13.00
CA VAL A 99 -14.90 -3.70 -13.68
C VAL A 99 -14.65 -3.94 -15.16
N PRO A 100 -15.71 -4.00 -15.98
CA PRO A 100 -15.55 -4.10 -17.44
C PRO A 100 -14.77 -2.91 -17.99
N CYS A 101 -13.75 -3.19 -18.82
CA CYS A 101 -12.88 -2.18 -19.40
C CYS A 101 -13.11 -2.05 -20.90
N LYS A 102 -13.13 -0.81 -21.41
CA LYS A 102 -13.27 -0.50 -22.83
C LYS A 102 -11.93 -0.53 -23.57
N ALA A 103 -10.84 -0.17 -22.89
CA ALA A 103 -9.51 -0.14 -23.47
C ALA A 103 -8.52 -0.92 -22.60
N PHE A 104 -7.51 -1.48 -23.27
CA PHE A 104 -6.35 -2.14 -22.68
C PHE A 104 -5.08 -1.45 -23.14
N ILE A 105 -4.37 -0.80 -22.22
CA ILE A 105 -3.10 -0.12 -22.46
C ILE A 105 -2.01 -0.89 -21.76
N ALA A 106 -1.03 -1.40 -22.50
CA ALA A 106 -0.02 -2.28 -21.94
C ALA A 106 1.34 -2.16 -22.61
N CYS A 107 2.40 -2.53 -21.90
CA CYS A 107 3.69 -2.75 -22.53
C CYS A 107 3.63 -3.99 -23.47
N PRO A 108 4.50 -4.08 -24.51
CA PRO A 108 4.44 -5.15 -25.50
C PRO A 108 4.38 -6.56 -24.89
N LYS A 109 5.16 -6.82 -23.84
CA LYS A 109 5.21 -8.12 -23.17
C LYS A 109 3.87 -8.48 -22.49
N ALA A 110 3.13 -7.50 -21.99
CA ALA A 110 1.87 -7.74 -21.28
C ALA A 110 0.69 -8.07 -22.24
N PHE A 111 0.85 -7.89 -23.56
CA PHE A 111 -0.16 -8.32 -24.52
C PHE A 111 -0.39 -9.83 -24.56
N ILE A 112 0.54 -10.65 -24.03
CA ILE A 112 0.33 -12.08 -23.82
C ILE A 112 -0.90 -12.38 -22.93
N LEU A 113 -1.29 -11.44 -22.07
CA LEU A 113 -2.49 -11.55 -21.23
C LEU A 113 -3.76 -11.74 -22.05
N LYS A 114 -3.81 -11.23 -23.29
CA LYS A 114 -4.94 -11.48 -24.20
C LYS A 114 -5.10 -12.96 -24.58
N LEU A 115 -4.01 -13.72 -24.61
CA LEU A 115 -4.06 -15.16 -24.85
C LEU A 115 -4.40 -15.93 -23.57
N MET A 116 -4.10 -15.37 -22.41
CA MET A 116 -4.28 -16.01 -21.10
C MET A 116 -5.66 -15.75 -20.49
N SER A 117 -6.28 -14.60 -20.77
CA SER A 117 -7.52 -14.14 -20.13
C SER A 117 -8.58 -13.81 -21.19
N LYS A 118 -9.72 -14.53 -21.13
CA LYS A 118 -10.87 -14.26 -21.99
C LYS A 118 -11.36 -12.83 -21.85
N LYS A 119 -11.40 -12.31 -20.62
CA LYS A 119 -11.86 -10.94 -20.36
C LYS A 119 -10.94 -9.88 -20.93
N VAL A 120 -9.61 -10.08 -20.88
CA VAL A 120 -8.65 -9.18 -21.55
C VAL A 120 -8.77 -9.29 -23.08
N PHE A 121 -9.01 -10.48 -23.60
CA PHE A 121 -9.23 -10.70 -25.05
C PHE A 121 -10.45 -9.93 -25.57
N GLU A 122 -11.53 -9.90 -24.79
CA GLU A 122 -12.78 -9.21 -25.12
C GLU A 122 -12.67 -7.66 -25.15
N VAL A 123 -11.59 -7.08 -24.60
CA VAL A 123 -11.39 -5.62 -24.61
C VAL A 123 -11.18 -5.12 -26.05
N GLY A 124 -12.03 -4.19 -26.49
CA GLY A 124 -12.08 -3.76 -27.89
C GLY A 124 -10.91 -2.88 -28.33
N ILE A 125 -10.54 -1.87 -27.52
CA ILE A 125 -9.46 -0.93 -27.86
C ILE A 125 -8.15 -1.40 -27.24
N ASN A 126 -7.10 -1.54 -28.06
CA ASN A 126 -5.81 -2.03 -27.61
C ASN A 126 -4.72 -1.04 -27.98
N ILE A 127 -3.92 -0.62 -27.00
CA ILE A 127 -2.87 0.39 -27.16
C ILE A 127 -1.56 -0.15 -26.56
N ILE A 128 -0.52 -0.15 -27.37
CA ILE A 128 0.84 -0.43 -26.90
C ILE A 128 1.42 0.85 -26.31
N SER A 129 1.92 0.79 -25.08
CA SER A 129 2.58 1.93 -24.43
C SER A 129 3.84 2.35 -25.22
N GLY A 130 4.10 3.66 -25.27
CA GLY A 130 5.23 4.23 -26.02
C GLY A 130 4.95 4.47 -27.50
N THR A 131 3.79 4.06 -28.03
CA THR A 131 3.41 4.30 -29.42
C THR A 131 2.33 5.36 -29.50
N ILE A 132 2.71 6.61 -29.68
CA ILE A 132 1.78 7.73 -29.89
C ILE A 132 2.08 8.46 -31.17
N ASN A 133 1.04 8.86 -31.90
CA ASN A 133 1.15 9.81 -32.99
C ASN A 133 0.86 11.20 -32.43
N LYS A 134 1.80 12.12 -32.56
CA LYS A 134 1.58 13.53 -32.20
C LYS A 134 0.44 14.09 -33.05
N THR A 135 -0.53 14.71 -32.41
CA THR A 135 -1.64 15.37 -33.07
C THR A 135 -1.59 16.88 -32.82
N LYS A 136 -2.08 17.66 -33.80
CA LYS A 136 -2.06 19.14 -33.72
C LYS A 136 -3.22 19.71 -32.88
N ASN A 137 -4.27 18.94 -32.64
CA ASN A 137 -5.46 19.41 -31.92
C ASN A 137 -5.25 19.18 -30.42
N ILE A 138 -5.34 20.23 -29.62
CA ILE A 138 -5.25 20.16 -28.17
C ILE A 138 -6.66 20.29 -27.60
N HIS A 139 -7.17 19.22 -27.01
CA HIS A 139 -8.39 19.26 -26.19
C HIS A 139 -8.07 19.86 -24.81
N PRO A 140 -8.95 20.64 -24.19
CA PRO A 140 -8.79 21.06 -22.79
C PRO A 140 -8.88 19.86 -21.84
N ILE A 141 -8.46 20.06 -20.57
CA ILE A 141 -8.70 19.09 -19.50
C ILE A 141 -10.22 18.86 -19.38
N GLU A 142 -10.63 17.61 -19.39
CA GLU A 142 -12.05 17.27 -19.28
C GLU A 142 -12.62 17.64 -17.91
N THR A 143 -13.73 18.36 -17.93
CA THR A 143 -14.44 18.71 -16.70
C THR A 143 -15.10 17.47 -16.11
N VAL A 144 -14.76 17.14 -14.87
CA VAL A 144 -15.34 16.01 -14.12
C VAL A 144 -16.03 16.50 -12.85
N THR A 145 -16.93 15.70 -12.31
CA THR A 145 -17.42 15.95 -10.95
C THR A 145 -16.40 15.39 -9.96
N PRO A 146 -16.23 15.99 -8.78
CA PRO A 146 -15.30 15.48 -7.77
C PRO A 146 -15.54 14.00 -7.40
N ASP A 147 -16.77 13.52 -7.51
CA ASP A 147 -17.16 12.15 -7.19
C ASP A 147 -17.07 11.19 -8.39
N SER A 148 -16.63 11.69 -9.58
CA SER A 148 -16.30 10.83 -10.71
C SER A 148 -15.12 9.92 -10.34
N THR A 149 -15.21 8.65 -10.79
CA THR A 149 -14.13 7.67 -10.54
C THR A 149 -12.91 8.02 -11.37
N ALA A 150 -11.76 8.16 -10.71
CA ALA A 150 -10.46 8.40 -11.35
C ALA A 150 -9.63 7.12 -11.45
N LEU A 151 -9.62 6.33 -10.37
CA LEU A 151 -8.74 5.17 -10.23
C LEU A 151 -9.45 4.02 -9.54
N ILE A 152 -9.32 2.81 -10.09
CA ILE A 152 -9.73 1.57 -9.44
C ILE A 152 -8.52 0.67 -9.25
N THR A 153 -8.32 0.21 -8.02
CA THR A 153 -7.32 -0.80 -7.68
C THR A 153 -7.99 -1.94 -6.93
N PHE A 154 -7.45 -3.14 -7.05
CA PHE A 154 -8.02 -4.30 -6.37
C PHE A 154 -7.27 -4.62 -5.09
N THR A 155 -8.03 -4.92 -4.03
CA THR A 155 -7.50 -5.40 -2.74
C THR A 155 -7.94 -6.84 -2.51
N THR A 156 -7.15 -7.58 -1.74
CA THR A 156 -7.52 -8.93 -1.31
C THR A 156 -8.48 -8.84 -0.14
N GLY A 157 -9.76 -9.09 -0.41
CA GLY A 157 -10.77 -9.17 0.66
C GLY A 157 -10.61 -10.41 1.55
N SER A 158 -11.17 -10.34 2.75
CA SER A 158 -11.31 -11.51 3.66
C SER A 158 -12.10 -12.67 3.04
N THR A 159 -12.95 -12.39 2.06
CA THR A 159 -13.79 -13.36 1.31
C THR A 159 -13.06 -14.05 0.14
N GLY A 160 -11.78 -13.73 -0.10
CA GLY A 160 -11.01 -14.29 -1.23
C GLY A 160 -11.33 -13.65 -2.59
N LEU A 161 -12.45 -12.96 -2.74
CA LEU A 161 -12.79 -12.24 -3.97
C LEU A 161 -12.10 -10.87 -4.02
N PRO A 162 -11.67 -10.40 -5.21
CA PRO A 162 -11.05 -9.08 -5.34
C PRO A 162 -12.09 -7.99 -5.07
N LYS A 163 -11.75 -7.05 -4.17
CA LYS A 163 -12.55 -5.85 -3.90
C LYS A 163 -12.02 -4.69 -4.74
N ALA A 164 -12.87 -4.09 -5.56
CA ALA A 164 -12.50 -2.98 -6.43
C ALA A 164 -12.61 -1.65 -5.67
N ALA A 165 -11.51 -1.13 -5.14
CA ALA A 165 -11.46 0.15 -4.43
C ALA A 165 -11.72 1.30 -5.40
N LYS A 166 -12.88 1.95 -5.28
CA LYS A 166 -13.32 3.05 -6.13
C LYS A 166 -12.77 4.37 -5.59
N ARG A 167 -11.68 4.85 -6.18
CA ARG A 167 -11.08 6.13 -5.83
C ARG A 167 -11.56 7.23 -6.77
N THR A 168 -12.34 8.17 -6.23
CA THR A 168 -12.82 9.34 -6.95
C THR A 168 -11.73 10.40 -7.05
N HIS A 169 -11.93 11.42 -7.90
CA HIS A 169 -11.05 12.58 -7.92
C HIS A 169 -11.00 13.27 -6.55
N ARG A 170 -12.15 13.41 -5.87
CA ARG A 170 -12.23 13.94 -4.49
C ARG A 170 -11.38 13.12 -3.51
N PHE A 171 -11.52 11.78 -3.54
CA PHE A 171 -10.75 10.91 -2.65
C PHE A 171 -9.23 11.11 -2.85
N LEU A 172 -8.76 11.13 -4.10
CA LEU A 172 -7.33 11.32 -4.41
C LEU A 172 -6.83 12.71 -3.99
N LEU A 173 -7.66 13.74 -4.13
CA LEU A 173 -7.34 15.10 -3.68
C LEU A 173 -7.24 15.17 -2.16
N GLU A 174 -8.22 14.65 -1.43
CA GLU A 174 -8.22 14.63 0.03
C GLU A 174 -7.02 13.81 0.56
N GLN A 175 -6.75 12.64 -0.03
CA GLN A 175 -5.57 11.85 0.31
C GLN A 175 -4.27 12.64 0.05
N HIS A 176 -4.18 13.34 -1.09
CA HIS A 176 -3.02 14.20 -1.37
C HIS A 176 -2.85 15.29 -0.30
N TYR A 177 -3.91 15.99 0.09
CA TYR A 177 -3.82 17.07 1.08
C TYR A 177 -3.41 16.56 2.46
N VAL A 178 -3.97 15.43 2.89
CA VAL A 178 -3.60 14.80 4.17
C VAL A 178 -2.14 14.33 4.14
N LEU A 179 -1.72 13.65 3.06
CA LEU A 179 -0.32 13.24 2.88
C LEU A 179 0.62 14.46 2.85
N LYS A 180 0.25 15.53 2.14
CA LYS A 180 1.07 16.75 2.07
C LYS A 180 1.25 17.39 3.44
N LYS A 181 0.19 17.45 4.26
CA LYS A 181 0.26 17.95 5.64
C LYS A 181 1.16 17.06 6.50
N HIS A 182 1.02 15.75 6.38
CA HIS A 182 1.71 14.77 7.21
C HIS A 182 3.18 14.58 6.83
N LEU A 183 3.48 14.41 5.53
CA LEU A 183 4.83 14.19 5.04
C LEU A 183 5.64 15.50 4.91
N ALA A 184 4.95 16.64 4.86
CA ALA A 184 5.53 17.98 4.73
C ALA A 184 6.67 18.06 3.69
N PRO A 185 6.45 17.66 2.42
CA PRO A 185 7.49 17.67 1.40
C PRO A 185 7.91 19.10 1.06
N SER A 186 9.23 19.30 0.90
CA SER A 186 9.75 20.52 0.29
C SER A 186 9.71 20.42 -1.22
N ILE A 187 9.51 21.54 -1.91
CA ILE A 187 9.61 21.57 -3.36
C ILE A 187 10.99 21.11 -3.85
N ASP A 188 12.05 21.35 -3.08
CA ASP A 188 13.42 20.99 -3.41
C ASP A 188 13.75 19.52 -3.10
N ASP A 189 12.82 18.77 -2.50
CA ASP A 189 13.04 17.36 -2.24
C ASP A 189 13.15 16.56 -3.54
N VAL A 190 14.08 15.62 -3.52
CA VAL A 190 14.21 14.55 -4.51
C VAL A 190 13.88 13.25 -3.79
N ASP A 191 12.75 12.67 -4.15
CA ASP A 191 12.19 11.51 -3.47
C ASP A 191 12.43 10.22 -4.25
N LEU A 192 13.09 9.24 -3.62
CA LEU A 192 13.23 7.90 -4.16
C LEU A 192 12.07 7.05 -3.66
N THR A 193 11.12 6.74 -4.53
CA THR A 193 9.94 5.98 -4.15
C THR A 193 9.75 4.69 -4.93
N SER A 194 9.51 3.61 -4.20
CA SER A 194 9.19 2.28 -4.75
C SER A 194 7.67 2.03 -4.86
N LEU A 195 6.85 2.98 -4.38
CA LEU A 195 5.39 2.85 -4.32
C LEU A 195 4.71 3.77 -5.34
N PRO A 196 3.94 3.22 -6.30
CA PRO A 196 3.42 4.01 -7.44
C PRO A 196 2.56 5.21 -7.06
N VAL A 197 1.75 5.12 -6.00
CA VAL A 197 0.84 6.20 -5.60
C VAL A 197 1.60 7.44 -5.12
N PHE A 198 2.79 7.25 -4.52
CA PHE A 198 3.59 8.37 -4.03
C PHE A 198 4.22 9.20 -5.14
N ILE A 199 4.44 8.65 -6.34
CA ILE A 199 4.84 9.48 -7.49
C ILE A 199 3.71 10.44 -7.89
N LEU A 200 2.45 10.01 -7.86
CA LEU A 200 1.34 10.93 -8.10
C LEU A 200 1.29 12.04 -7.04
N HIS A 201 1.52 11.68 -5.78
CA HIS A 201 1.61 12.65 -4.68
C HIS A 201 2.76 13.64 -4.91
N ASN A 202 3.95 13.15 -5.27
CA ASN A 202 5.13 13.96 -5.53
C ASN A 202 4.91 14.92 -6.72
N LEU A 203 4.31 14.44 -7.80
CA LEU A 203 3.94 15.28 -8.94
C LEU A 203 2.96 16.40 -8.54
N ALA A 204 2.04 16.10 -7.62
CA ALA A 204 1.12 17.08 -7.07
C ALA A 204 1.80 18.05 -6.07
N CYS A 205 2.91 17.67 -5.44
CA CYS A 205 3.73 18.54 -4.59
C CYS A 205 4.74 19.40 -5.37
N GLY A 206 4.98 19.11 -6.64
CA GLY A 206 6.02 19.75 -7.43
C GLY A 206 7.45 19.27 -7.11
N THR A 207 7.61 18.13 -6.42
CA THR A 207 8.90 17.51 -6.08
C THR A 207 9.43 16.66 -7.23
N THR A 208 10.71 16.26 -7.17
CA THR A 208 11.31 15.35 -8.15
C THR A 208 11.23 13.91 -7.63
N SER A 209 10.72 12.98 -8.45
CA SER A 209 10.68 11.55 -8.10
C SER A 209 11.78 10.77 -8.80
N VAL A 210 12.46 9.90 -8.07
CA VAL A 210 13.40 8.89 -8.61
C VAL A 210 12.74 7.51 -8.48
N ILE A 211 12.54 6.83 -9.61
CA ILE A 211 12.02 5.46 -9.63
C ILE A 211 13.22 4.51 -9.54
N PRO A 212 13.35 3.73 -8.47
CA PRO A 212 14.46 2.81 -8.30
C PRO A 212 14.42 1.67 -9.33
N ASP A 213 15.59 1.26 -9.82
CA ASP A 213 15.70 0.17 -10.80
C ASP A 213 15.72 -1.20 -10.11
N PHE A 214 14.54 -1.73 -9.81
CA PHE A 214 14.38 -3.10 -9.32
C PHE A 214 13.05 -3.71 -9.80
N ASN A 215 12.91 -5.03 -9.65
CA ASN A 215 11.64 -5.71 -9.94
C ASN A 215 10.74 -5.71 -8.69
N PRO A 216 9.65 -4.95 -8.65
CA PRO A 216 8.75 -4.90 -7.49
C PRO A 216 8.12 -6.26 -7.14
N GLN A 217 8.07 -7.21 -8.10
CA GLN A 217 7.57 -8.57 -7.88
C GLN A 217 8.59 -9.47 -7.16
N LYS A 218 9.84 -9.02 -7.08
CA LYS A 218 10.94 -9.74 -6.42
C LYS A 218 11.74 -8.78 -5.56
N PRO A 219 11.18 -8.28 -4.46
CA PRO A 219 11.89 -7.34 -3.57
C PRO A 219 13.17 -7.95 -2.95
N SER A 220 13.24 -9.29 -2.88
CA SER A 220 14.45 -9.99 -2.46
C SER A 220 15.64 -9.82 -3.43
N ASP A 221 15.36 -9.53 -4.70
CA ASP A 221 16.38 -9.41 -5.76
C ASP A 221 16.82 -7.94 -5.95
N ILE A 222 16.56 -7.07 -4.98
CA ILE A 222 17.03 -5.68 -4.98
C ILE A 222 18.56 -5.70 -5.05
N ASN A 223 19.10 -4.92 -5.99
CA ASN A 223 20.54 -4.66 -6.04
C ASN A 223 20.83 -3.33 -5.32
N PRO A 224 21.32 -3.37 -4.07
CA PRO A 224 21.54 -2.19 -3.26
C PRO A 224 22.54 -1.20 -3.87
N ASP A 225 23.59 -1.70 -4.56
CA ASP A 225 24.57 -0.82 -5.21
C ASP A 225 23.94 0.10 -6.26
N LYS A 226 22.93 -0.40 -6.99
CA LYS A 226 22.20 0.44 -7.95
C LYS A 226 21.37 1.50 -7.23
N ILE A 227 20.68 1.12 -6.15
CA ILE A 227 19.87 2.05 -5.37
C ILE A 227 20.73 3.12 -4.71
N LEU A 228 21.87 2.73 -4.13
CA LEU A 228 22.83 3.67 -3.53
C LEU A 228 23.43 4.63 -4.56
N LYS A 229 23.69 4.14 -5.80
CA LYS A 229 24.10 5.01 -6.90
C LYS A 229 22.99 5.99 -7.30
N ASP A 230 21.73 5.55 -7.35
CA ASP A 230 20.59 6.42 -7.64
C ASP A 230 20.44 7.51 -6.56
N ILE A 231 20.56 7.15 -5.28
CA ILE A 231 20.54 8.10 -4.15
C ILE A 231 21.63 9.16 -4.35
N LYS A 232 22.88 8.72 -4.57
CA LYS A 232 24.03 9.62 -4.68
C LYS A 232 23.96 10.49 -5.95
N ASN A 233 23.72 9.88 -7.12
CA ASN A 233 23.81 10.56 -8.41
C ASN A 233 22.67 11.57 -8.64
N ASN A 234 21.54 11.37 -7.99
CA ASN A 234 20.37 12.24 -8.11
C ASN A 234 20.15 13.15 -6.89
N ASN A 235 21.08 13.14 -5.90
CA ASN A 235 20.98 13.92 -4.67
C ASN A 235 19.63 13.68 -3.95
N VAL A 236 19.26 12.42 -3.81
CA VAL A 236 17.99 12.03 -3.16
C VAL A 236 18.01 12.48 -1.70
N THR A 237 16.97 13.18 -1.28
CA THR A 237 16.81 13.72 0.09
C THR A 237 15.79 12.94 0.91
N THR A 238 14.76 12.39 0.26
CA THR A 238 13.68 11.64 0.91
C THR A 238 13.46 10.30 0.22
N SER A 239 12.82 9.38 0.91
CA SER A 239 12.47 8.10 0.30
C SER A 239 11.18 7.55 0.90
N VAL A 240 10.32 6.97 0.04
CA VAL A 240 9.10 6.26 0.43
C VAL A 240 9.14 4.83 -0.09
N GLY A 241 9.00 3.85 0.82
CA GLY A 241 9.09 2.45 0.43
C GLY A 241 8.52 1.48 1.46
N SER A 242 8.45 0.20 1.07
CA SER A 242 8.05 -0.87 2.01
C SER A 242 9.15 -1.16 3.03
N PRO A 243 8.81 -1.71 4.21
CA PRO A 243 9.82 -2.10 5.21
C PRO A 243 10.89 -3.02 4.62
N ARG A 244 10.50 -4.02 3.84
CA ARG A 244 11.42 -4.96 3.21
C ARG A 244 12.43 -4.31 2.27
N PHE A 245 12.03 -3.24 1.58
CA PHE A 245 12.93 -2.46 0.73
C PHE A 245 14.10 -1.89 1.54
N TYR A 246 13.81 -1.27 2.68
CA TYR A 246 14.83 -0.67 3.54
C TYR A 246 15.63 -1.70 4.33
N GLU A 247 15.01 -2.80 4.79
CA GLU A 247 15.73 -3.92 5.41
C GLU A 247 16.81 -4.45 4.47
N LYS A 248 16.47 -4.65 3.19
CA LYS A 248 17.43 -5.11 2.18
C LYS A 248 18.55 -4.10 1.93
N LEU A 249 18.27 -2.82 1.96
CA LEU A 249 19.31 -1.80 1.87
C LEU A 249 20.20 -1.79 3.12
N ALA A 250 19.61 -1.94 4.30
CA ALA A 250 20.33 -1.98 5.59
C ALA A 250 21.31 -3.15 5.71
N GLU A 251 21.04 -4.30 5.03
CA GLU A 251 21.97 -5.44 4.97
C GLU A 251 23.34 -5.06 4.35
N PHE A 252 23.44 -3.95 3.61
CA PHE A 252 24.67 -3.47 2.95
C PHE A 252 25.45 -2.45 3.77
N GLY A 253 24.96 -2.09 4.97
CA GLY A 253 25.63 -1.19 5.89
C GLY A 253 25.06 0.23 5.86
N LYS A 254 25.85 1.18 6.42
CA LYS A 254 25.40 2.56 6.66
C LYS A 254 25.10 3.34 5.38
N ILE A 255 23.88 3.82 5.25
CA ILE A 255 23.40 4.60 4.12
C ILE A 255 23.34 6.07 4.52
N LYS A 256 23.96 6.93 3.70
CA LYS A 256 24.04 8.38 3.92
C LYS A 256 23.34 9.14 2.80
N GLY A 257 22.97 10.37 3.08
CA GLY A 257 22.38 11.32 2.11
C GLY A 257 20.87 11.47 2.21
N LEU A 258 20.16 10.50 2.80
CA LEU A 258 18.74 10.63 3.08
C LEU A 258 18.51 11.42 4.36
N LYS A 259 17.60 12.39 4.30
CA LYS A 259 17.14 13.18 5.44
C LYS A 259 15.92 12.55 6.11
N ARG A 260 15.01 11.99 5.30
CA ARG A 260 13.76 11.40 5.78
C ARG A 260 13.42 10.12 5.01
N ILE A 261 12.93 9.13 5.73
CA ILE A 261 12.36 7.89 5.20
C ILE A 261 10.94 7.76 5.71
N PHE A 262 10.03 7.42 4.81
CA PHE A 262 8.67 7.01 5.15
C PHE A 262 8.50 5.55 4.76
N THR A 263 8.12 4.71 5.71
CA THR A 263 7.94 3.28 5.49
C THR A 263 6.59 2.81 6.02
N GLY A 264 5.96 1.90 5.32
CA GLY A 264 4.64 1.39 5.70
C GLY A 264 4.13 0.29 4.76
N GLY A 265 2.84 -0.01 4.88
CA GLY A 265 2.22 -1.06 4.10
C GLY A 265 2.42 -2.48 4.67
N ALA A 266 3.29 -2.65 5.68
CA ALA A 266 3.46 -3.87 6.47
C ALA A 266 3.90 -3.52 7.89
N PRO A 267 3.76 -4.44 8.87
CA PRO A 267 4.23 -4.22 10.23
C PRO A 267 5.74 -3.95 10.27
N VAL A 268 6.15 -2.98 11.08
CA VAL A 268 7.56 -2.69 11.40
C VAL A 268 7.70 -2.89 12.91
N PHE A 269 8.19 -4.05 13.31
CA PHE A 269 8.43 -4.37 14.71
C PHE A 269 9.70 -3.67 15.23
N PRO A 270 9.89 -3.53 16.56
CA PRO A 270 11.06 -2.88 17.15
C PRO A 270 12.39 -3.37 16.60
N LYS A 271 12.57 -4.69 16.43
CA LYS A 271 13.78 -5.26 15.80
C LYS A 271 14.07 -4.66 14.42
N ASN A 272 13.03 -4.53 13.57
CA ASN A 272 13.17 -3.92 12.25
C ASN A 272 13.48 -2.42 12.36
N ALA A 273 12.80 -1.70 13.27
CA ALA A 273 13.06 -0.29 13.52
C ALA A 273 14.51 -0.04 14.00
N ARG A 274 15.06 -0.89 14.89
CA ARG A 274 16.49 -0.85 15.30
C ARG A 274 17.41 -1.00 14.10
N LEU A 275 17.20 -2.03 13.28
CA LEU A 275 17.98 -2.27 12.07
C LEU A 275 18.01 -1.03 11.16
N LEU A 276 16.84 -0.42 10.95
CA LEU A 276 16.75 0.79 10.13
C LEU A 276 17.48 1.97 10.79
N GLN A 277 17.25 2.22 12.08
CA GLN A 277 17.85 3.34 12.80
C GLN A 277 19.39 3.24 12.86
N GLU A 278 19.94 2.04 12.97
CA GLU A 278 21.39 1.77 12.99
C GLU A 278 22.04 2.02 11.62
N ASN A 279 21.32 1.77 10.52
CA ASN A 279 21.89 1.85 9.18
C ASN A 279 21.56 3.16 8.45
N PHE A 280 20.54 3.91 8.91
CA PHE A 280 20.17 5.23 8.39
C PHE A 280 20.33 6.29 9.49
N ASN A 281 21.52 6.38 10.10
CA ASN A 281 21.78 7.11 11.35
C ASN A 281 21.39 8.60 11.34
N ASP A 282 21.57 9.29 10.21
CA ASP A 282 21.34 10.73 10.08
C ASP A 282 19.94 11.01 9.44
N CYS A 283 19.05 10.03 9.48
CA CYS A 283 17.77 10.07 8.82
C CYS A 283 16.62 10.01 9.83
N ASP A 284 15.61 10.84 9.63
CA ASP A 284 14.34 10.70 10.33
C ASP A 284 13.51 9.61 9.65
N ILE A 285 13.16 8.58 10.41
CA ILE A 285 12.42 7.41 9.91
C ILE A 285 11.02 7.45 10.50
N GLU A 286 10.03 7.62 9.64
CA GLU A 286 8.62 7.63 9.97
C GLU A 286 7.96 6.33 9.49
N ILE A 287 7.31 5.63 10.41
CA ILE A 287 6.58 4.40 10.17
C ILE A 287 5.10 4.76 10.07
N VAL A 288 4.50 4.53 8.90
CA VAL A 288 3.13 4.92 8.60
C VAL A 288 2.21 3.69 8.61
N TYR A 289 1.19 3.72 9.46
CA TYR A 289 0.10 2.76 9.45
C TYR A 289 -1.04 3.25 8.57
N GLY A 290 -1.48 2.39 7.66
CA GLY A 290 -2.59 2.67 6.76
C GLY A 290 -2.90 1.48 5.84
N SER A 291 -3.89 1.66 5.02
CA SER A 291 -4.35 0.68 4.03
C SER A 291 -4.69 1.35 2.70
N THR A 292 -4.97 0.53 1.68
CA THR A 292 -5.49 1.03 0.39
C THR A 292 -6.74 1.90 0.56
N GLU A 293 -7.54 1.60 1.56
CA GLU A 293 -8.81 2.24 1.87
C GLU A 293 -8.68 3.48 2.77
N ALA A 294 -7.57 3.60 3.51
CA ALA A 294 -7.31 4.71 4.43
C ALA A 294 -5.81 4.86 4.65
N GLU A 295 -5.20 5.91 4.13
CA GLU A 295 -3.78 6.18 4.26
C GLU A 295 -3.49 7.68 4.27
N PRO A 296 -2.84 8.18 5.36
CA PRO A 296 -2.44 7.49 6.58
C PRO A 296 -3.57 7.34 7.60
N ILE A 297 -3.47 6.40 8.54
CA ILE A 297 -4.33 6.29 9.73
C ILE A 297 -3.58 6.82 10.96
N ALA A 298 -2.36 6.34 11.17
CA ALA A 298 -1.46 6.76 12.24
C ALA A 298 -0.02 6.70 11.77
N SER A 299 0.87 7.34 12.50
CA SER A 299 2.31 7.22 12.27
C SER A 299 3.11 7.38 13.54
N ILE A 300 4.35 6.89 13.49
CA ILE A 300 5.31 6.95 14.60
C ILE A 300 6.72 7.03 14.06
N SER A 301 7.58 7.79 14.72
CA SER A 301 9.00 7.75 14.41
C SER A 301 9.64 6.44 14.91
N ALA A 302 10.63 5.92 14.19
CA ALA A 302 11.38 4.74 14.64
C ALA A 302 12.00 4.95 16.02
N LYS A 303 12.44 6.17 16.33
CA LYS A 303 13.01 6.53 17.66
C LYS A 303 11.95 6.41 18.77
N GLU A 304 10.75 6.91 18.54
CA GLU A 304 9.65 6.85 19.50
C GLU A 304 9.19 5.39 19.71
N LEU A 305 9.09 4.60 18.63
CA LEU A 305 8.76 3.18 18.73
C LEU A 305 9.75 2.44 19.64
N LEU A 306 11.06 2.70 19.51
CA LEU A 306 12.09 2.08 20.31
C LEU A 306 12.08 2.54 21.78
N GLN A 307 11.61 3.76 22.07
CA GLN A 307 11.45 4.23 23.46
C GLN A 307 10.26 3.57 24.17
N CYS A 308 9.28 3.07 23.42
CA CYS A 308 8.08 2.40 23.94
C CYS A 308 8.22 0.87 23.95
N GLU A 309 9.42 0.34 23.77
CA GLU A 309 9.69 -1.10 23.55
C GLU A 309 9.22 -2.00 24.72
N ASP A 310 9.25 -1.51 25.95
CA ASP A 310 8.79 -2.28 27.14
C ASP A 310 7.32 -2.63 27.12
N ASN A 311 6.50 -1.92 26.33
CA ASN A 311 5.06 -2.12 26.18
C ASN A 311 4.68 -3.04 25.01
N VAL A 312 5.63 -3.59 24.30
CA VAL A 312 5.42 -4.38 23.07
C VAL A 312 4.72 -5.71 23.32
N LYS A 313 4.68 -6.19 24.58
CA LYS A 313 3.90 -7.37 24.97
C LYS A 313 2.40 -7.19 24.74
N ASP A 314 1.94 -5.95 24.62
CA ASP A 314 0.53 -5.58 24.52
C ASP A 314 0.12 -5.25 23.06
N GLY A 315 0.99 -5.45 22.05
CA GLY A 315 0.72 -5.18 20.65
C GLY A 315 1.79 -4.30 19.99
N LEU A 316 1.64 -4.05 18.69
CA LEU A 316 2.53 -3.18 17.93
C LEU A 316 2.05 -1.72 18.02
N TYR A 317 2.79 -0.87 18.71
CA TYR A 317 2.51 0.56 18.76
C TYR A 317 2.77 1.20 17.39
N VAL A 318 1.76 1.91 16.86
CA VAL A 318 1.83 2.55 15.53
C VAL A 318 1.64 4.07 15.59
N GLY A 319 1.76 4.65 16.77
CA GLY A 319 1.59 6.08 17.00
C GLY A 319 0.16 6.46 17.37
N LYS A 320 -0.11 7.76 17.38
CA LYS A 320 -1.46 8.29 17.54
C LYS A 320 -2.13 8.40 16.16
N PRO A 321 -3.46 8.22 16.08
CA PRO A 321 -4.19 8.57 14.88
C PRO A 321 -3.90 10.00 14.45
N ILE A 322 -3.77 10.24 13.15
CA ILE A 322 -3.58 11.60 12.62
C ILE A 322 -4.81 12.47 12.88
N GLU A 323 -4.64 13.80 12.87
CA GLU A 323 -5.74 14.74 13.16
C GLU A 323 -6.92 14.64 12.19
N ASP A 324 -6.67 14.20 10.95
CA ASP A 324 -7.65 14.17 9.86
C ASP A 324 -8.45 12.85 9.80
N ILE A 325 -8.35 11.98 10.84
CA ILE A 325 -9.05 10.71 10.90
C ILE A 325 -9.72 10.49 12.25
N ASN A 326 -10.91 9.94 12.22
CA ASN A 326 -11.61 9.46 13.40
C ASN A 326 -11.40 7.94 13.51
N VAL A 327 -11.09 7.47 14.72
CA VAL A 327 -10.89 6.04 15.01
C VAL A 327 -11.87 5.59 16.10
N LYS A 328 -12.52 4.46 15.89
CA LYS A 328 -13.31 3.73 16.87
C LYS A 328 -12.81 2.29 16.92
N ILE A 329 -12.75 1.75 18.13
CA ILE A 329 -12.52 0.34 18.34
C ILE A 329 -13.89 -0.32 18.58
N ILE A 330 -14.18 -1.36 17.80
CA ILE A 330 -15.49 -2.00 17.81
C ILE A 330 -15.36 -3.50 18.08
N LYS A 331 -16.41 -4.10 18.61
CA LYS A 331 -16.47 -5.55 18.78
C LYS A 331 -16.36 -6.23 17.42
N PRO A 332 -15.40 -7.17 17.23
CA PRO A 332 -15.26 -7.87 15.97
C PRO A 332 -16.54 -8.65 15.61
N SER A 333 -16.93 -8.58 14.33
CA SER A 333 -18.12 -9.30 13.83
C SER A 333 -17.82 -9.90 12.45
N ASP A 334 -18.28 -11.11 12.23
CA ASP A 334 -18.26 -11.76 10.92
C ASP A 334 -19.49 -11.39 10.07
N GLU A 335 -20.44 -10.65 10.66
CA GLU A 335 -21.66 -10.16 10.00
C GLU A 335 -21.59 -8.64 9.75
N PRO A 336 -22.40 -8.11 8.81
CA PRO A 336 -22.62 -6.68 8.66
C PRO A 336 -23.09 -6.05 9.98
N ILE A 337 -22.63 -4.83 10.26
CA ILE A 337 -22.99 -4.09 11.46
C ILE A 337 -24.13 -3.13 11.15
N GLU A 338 -25.28 -3.34 11.77
CA GLU A 338 -26.48 -2.50 11.64
C GLU A 338 -26.54 -1.42 12.73
N ASP A 339 -26.24 -1.78 13.98
CA ASP A 339 -26.15 -0.86 15.11
C ASP A 339 -24.68 -0.63 15.50
N PHE A 340 -24.13 0.48 14.98
CA PHE A 340 -22.70 0.78 15.16
C PHE A 340 -22.34 1.16 16.59
N GLU A 341 -23.19 1.93 17.29
CA GLU A 341 -22.88 2.40 18.65
C GLU A 341 -22.84 1.24 19.65
N SER A 342 -23.71 0.24 19.50
CA SER A 342 -23.73 -0.93 20.37
C SER A 342 -22.47 -1.79 20.25
N THR A 343 -21.66 -1.59 19.22
CA THR A 343 -20.40 -2.32 19.02
C THR A 343 -19.18 -1.62 19.60
N TRP A 344 -19.29 -0.37 20.06
CA TRP A 344 -18.14 0.39 20.55
C TRP A 344 -17.56 -0.22 21.82
N LEU A 345 -16.25 -0.28 21.85
CA LEU A 345 -15.48 -0.76 23.00
C LEU A 345 -14.86 0.42 23.75
N SER A 346 -14.62 0.19 25.05
CA SER A 346 -13.95 1.15 25.91
C SER A 346 -12.45 1.23 25.62
N THR A 347 -11.82 2.28 26.08
CA THR A 347 -10.36 2.46 26.02
C THR A 347 -9.66 1.26 26.67
N GLY A 348 -8.63 0.72 26.00
CA GLY A 348 -7.88 -0.46 26.43
C GLY A 348 -8.50 -1.79 26.02
N GLU A 349 -9.76 -1.83 25.56
CA GLU A 349 -10.35 -3.07 25.07
C GLU A 349 -9.94 -3.34 23.62
N ILE A 350 -9.56 -4.59 23.34
CA ILE A 350 -9.11 -5.03 22.03
C ILE A 350 -10.32 -5.35 21.14
N GLY A 351 -10.36 -4.75 19.94
CA GLY A 351 -11.40 -4.98 18.97
C GLY A 351 -10.95 -4.73 17.55
N GLU A 352 -11.88 -4.56 16.62
CA GLU A 352 -11.59 -4.18 15.24
C GLU A 352 -11.45 -2.67 15.13
N ILE A 353 -10.41 -2.20 14.44
CA ILE A 353 -10.18 -0.79 14.16
C ILE A 353 -11.13 -0.35 13.04
N CYS A 354 -11.94 0.65 13.32
CA CYS A 354 -12.86 1.26 12.38
C CYS A 354 -12.51 2.74 12.21
N VAL A 355 -12.45 3.24 10.97
CA VAL A 355 -11.96 4.58 10.67
C VAL A 355 -12.92 5.39 9.79
N GLU A 356 -12.93 6.70 10.00
CA GLU A 356 -13.66 7.67 9.19
C GLU A 356 -12.78 8.90 8.95
N GLY A 357 -12.89 9.47 7.75
CA GLY A 357 -12.17 10.70 7.35
C GLY A 357 -12.44 11.03 5.88
N LYS A 358 -12.04 12.21 5.45
CA LYS A 358 -12.23 12.65 4.06
C LYS A 358 -11.43 11.80 3.08
N HIS A 359 -10.25 11.34 3.48
CA HIS A 359 -9.35 10.46 2.73
C HIS A 359 -9.60 8.96 2.97
N VAL A 360 -10.71 8.60 3.63
CA VAL A 360 -11.13 7.21 3.80
C VAL A 360 -12.05 6.81 2.65
N LEU A 361 -11.75 5.70 1.99
CA LEU A 361 -12.51 5.17 0.87
C LEU A 361 -13.97 4.92 1.27
N LYS A 362 -14.90 5.53 0.56
CA LYS A 362 -16.33 5.44 0.88
C LYS A 362 -17.02 4.24 0.24
N GLU A 363 -16.52 3.75 -0.91
CA GLU A 363 -17.25 2.82 -1.76
C GLU A 363 -16.34 1.84 -2.51
N TYR A 364 -16.82 0.60 -2.69
CA TYR A 364 -16.25 -0.36 -3.64
C TYR A 364 -17.08 -0.40 -4.93
N TYR A 365 -16.41 -0.48 -6.06
CA TYR A 365 -17.06 -0.50 -7.36
C TYR A 365 -17.76 -1.83 -7.58
N ASN A 366 -19.07 -1.80 -7.92
CA ASN A 366 -19.90 -2.98 -8.23
C ASN A 366 -19.77 -4.14 -7.22
N SER A 367 -19.62 -3.85 -5.93
CA SER A 367 -19.44 -4.88 -4.90
C SER A 367 -20.31 -4.59 -3.67
N ASN A 368 -21.62 -4.84 -3.78
CA ASN A 368 -22.58 -4.63 -2.69
C ASN A 368 -22.26 -5.47 -1.45
N GLU A 369 -21.79 -6.69 -1.63
CA GLU A 369 -21.40 -7.56 -0.52
C GLU A 369 -20.18 -6.99 0.22
N ALA A 370 -19.09 -6.69 -0.50
CA ALA A 370 -17.92 -6.07 0.11
C ALA A 370 -18.25 -4.75 0.80
N GLN A 371 -19.19 -3.98 0.24
CA GLN A 371 -19.68 -2.73 0.82
C GLN A 371 -20.35 -2.97 2.17
N LYS A 372 -21.29 -3.93 2.25
CA LYS A 372 -22.03 -4.23 3.49
C LYS A 372 -21.12 -4.67 4.63
N PHE A 373 -20.10 -5.50 4.34
CA PHE A 373 -19.19 -6.00 5.36
C PHE A 373 -18.10 -5.02 5.80
N ALA A 374 -17.69 -4.11 4.91
CA ALA A 374 -16.55 -3.23 5.16
C ALA A 374 -16.93 -1.77 5.45
N LYS A 375 -18.18 -1.37 5.20
CA LYS A 375 -18.60 0.02 5.36
C LYS A 375 -19.85 0.12 6.23
N ILE A 376 -19.82 1.06 7.16
CA ILE A 376 -20.91 1.35 8.08
C ILE A 376 -21.36 2.78 7.83
N ASN A 377 -22.64 2.99 7.57
CA ASN A 377 -23.21 4.35 7.49
C ASN A 377 -23.70 4.74 8.88
N TYR A 378 -23.07 5.75 9.46
CA TYR A 378 -23.44 6.26 10.77
C TYR A 378 -23.49 7.79 10.74
N GLN A 379 -24.64 8.36 11.05
CA GLN A 379 -24.91 9.82 11.05
C GLN A 379 -24.50 10.52 9.73
N GLY A 380 -24.73 9.86 8.60
CA GLY A 380 -24.38 10.37 7.27
C GLY A 380 -22.89 10.27 6.90
N GLN A 381 -22.06 9.71 7.79
CA GLN A 381 -20.66 9.43 7.55
C GLN A 381 -20.44 7.95 7.24
N ILE A 382 -19.48 7.66 6.36
CA ILE A 382 -19.11 6.28 6.01
C ILE A 382 -17.84 5.88 6.77
N TRP A 383 -18.02 5.01 7.73
CA TRP A 383 -16.94 4.37 8.48
C TRP A 383 -16.43 3.13 7.74
N HIS A 384 -15.12 2.91 7.78
CA HIS A 384 -14.47 1.77 7.19
C HIS A 384 -13.95 0.82 8.26
N ARG A 385 -14.37 -0.45 8.19
CA ARG A 385 -13.82 -1.56 8.96
C ARG A 385 -12.50 -1.99 8.32
N THR A 386 -11.38 -1.80 9.02
CA THR A 386 -10.04 -2.09 8.45
C THR A 386 -9.74 -3.58 8.39
N GLY A 387 -10.42 -4.39 9.21
CA GLY A 387 -10.11 -5.79 9.44
C GLY A 387 -8.83 -5.99 10.28
N ASP A 388 -8.23 -4.92 10.80
CA ASP A 388 -7.12 -4.98 11.75
C ASP A 388 -7.69 -4.97 13.18
N ALA A 389 -7.13 -5.82 14.03
CA ALA A 389 -7.42 -5.82 15.46
C ALA A 389 -6.46 -4.86 16.17
N GLY A 390 -6.97 -4.12 17.16
CA GLY A 390 -6.18 -3.20 17.93
C GLY A 390 -6.95 -2.54 19.06
N TYR A 391 -6.32 -1.62 19.77
CA TYR A 391 -6.94 -0.82 20.82
C TYR A 391 -6.31 0.57 20.91
N LEU A 392 -7.03 1.50 21.51
CA LEU A 392 -6.53 2.80 21.94
C LEU A 392 -6.29 2.76 23.43
N ASP A 393 -5.15 3.24 23.90
CA ASP A 393 -4.88 3.41 25.32
C ASP A 393 -5.40 4.76 25.85
N ASN A 394 -5.18 5.01 27.15
CA ASN A 394 -5.63 6.24 27.82
C ASN A 394 -4.97 7.51 27.29
N ASP A 395 -3.80 7.40 26.63
CA ASP A 395 -3.09 8.51 26.02
C ASP A 395 -3.46 8.73 24.55
N GLY A 396 -4.42 7.91 24.03
CA GLY A 396 -4.86 7.91 22.64
C GLY A 396 -3.83 7.29 21.68
N ARG A 397 -2.90 6.47 22.17
CA ARG A 397 -1.94 5.72 21.38
C ARG A 397 -2.61 4.49 20.80
N LEU A 398 -2.38 4.21 19.52
CA LEU A 398 -2.98 3.09 18.79
C LEU A 398 -2.01 1.90 18.75
N PHE A 399 -2.50 0.75 19.18
CA PHE A 399 -1.76 -0.52 19.16
C PHE A 399 -2.42 -1.52 18.24
N LEU A 400 -1.65 -2.17 17.37
CA LEU A 400 -2.12 -3.24 16.49
C LEU A 400 -1.88 -4.60 17.14
N MET A 401 -2.89 -5.46 17.05
CA MET A 401 -2.85 -6.84 17.57
C MET A 401 -2.75 -7.90 16.46
N GLY A 402 -2.85 -7.48 15.20
CA GLY A 402 -2.87 -8.33 14.02
C GLY A 402 -4.16 -8.19 13.21
N ARG A 403 -4.44 -9.16 12.33
CA ARG A 403 -5.72 -9.16 11.58
C ARG A 403 -6.81 -9.87 12.39
N VAL A 404 -8.01 -9.30 12.40
CA VAL A 404 -9.19 -9.89 13.08
C VAL A 404 -9.40 -11.35 12.67
N LYS A 405 -9.26 -11.68 11.38
CA LYS A 405 -9.44 -13.05 10.85
C LYS A 405 -8.36 -14.06 11.28
N ASN A 406 -7.24 -13.60 11.82
CA ASN A 406 -6.14 -14.46 12.26
C ASN A 406 -6.13 -14.70 13.77
N ARG A 407 -7.04 -14.04 14.51
CA ARG A 407 -7.24 -14.34 15.94
C ARG A 407 -7.86 -15.73 16.13
N PHE A 408 -7.63 -16.32 17.25
CA PHE A 408 -8.27 -17.58 17.64
C PHE A 408 -8.52 -17.62 19.16
N VAL A 409 -9.41 -18.51 19.61
CA VAL A 409 -9.69 -18.69 21.03
C VAL A 409 -8.88 -19.88 21.55
N HIS A 410 -8.17 -19.66 22.65
CA HIS A 410 -7.46 -20.69 23.42
C HIS A 410 -7.70 -20.47 24.92
N ASN A 411 -8.13 -21.52 25.66
CA ASN A 411 -8.45 -21.46 27.07
C ASN A 411 -9.42 -20.31 27.45
N ASN A 412 -10.46 -20.12 26.63
CA ASN A 412 -11.48 -19.06 26.76
C ASN A 412 -10.93 -17.64 26.67
N LYS A 413 -9.74 -17.46 26.09
CA LYS A 413 -9.14 -16.15 25.82
C LYS A 413 -8.87 -15.98 24.32
N GLU A 414 -9.11 -14.78 23.80
CA GLU A 414 -8.71 -14.45 22.46
C GLU A 414 -7.17 -14.30 22.39
N VAL A 415 -6.57 -14.92 21.39
CA VAL A 415 -5.14 -14.85 21.09
C VAL A 415 -4.97 -14.08 19.78
N TYR A 416 -4.14 -13.06 19.82
CA TYR A 416 -3.77 -12.23 18.69
C TYR A 416 -2.31 -12.46 18.32
N VAL A 417 -2.00 -12.36 17.04
CA VAL A 417 -0.71 -12.85 16.50
C VAL A 417 0.45 -11.88 16.70
N PHE A 418 0.24 -10.55 16.66
CA PHE A 418 1.34 -9.59 16.67
C PHE A 418 2.18 -9.58 17.96
N PRO A 419 1.59 -9.70 19.17
CA PRO A 419 2.41 -9.82 20.39
C PRO A 419 3.36 -11.03 20.33
N ILE A 420 2.89 -12.15 19.78
CA ILE A 420 3.67 -13.38 19.64
C ILE A 420 4.72 -13.22 18.55
N GLU A 421 4.36 -12.69 17.37
CA GLU A 421 5.28 -12.43 16.27
C GLU A 421 6.43 -11.50 16.71
N ASN A 422 6.09 -10.44 17.44
CA ASN A 422 7.10 -9.54 17.98
C ASN A 422 8.03 -10.23 18.96
N ALA A 423 7.49 -10.97 19.93
CA ALA A 423 8.29 -11.67 20.91
C ALA A 423 9.20 -12.75 20.25
N LEU A 424 8.72 -13.42 19.19
CA LEU A 424 9.54 -14.36 18.43
C LEU A 424 10.70 -13.66 17.70
N LEU A 425 10.48 -12.47 17.15
CA LEU A 425 11.50 -11.71 16.47
C LEU A 425 12.63 -11.24 17.40
N GLU A 426 12.39 -11.05 18.70
CA GLU A 426 13.43 -10.69 19.68
C GLU A 426 14.35 -11.86 20.02
N ILE A 427 14.01 -13.10 19.67
CA ILE A 427 14.90 -14.26 19.82
C ILE A 427 15.96 -14.19 18.71
N GLU A 428 17.23 -14.14 19.10
CA GLU A 428 18.36 -14.08 18.18
C GLU A 428 18.36 -15.28 17.23
N GLY A 429 18.46 -15.05 15.92
CA GLY A 429 18.47 -16.06 14.88
C GLY A 429 17.08 -16.46 14.35
N ILE A 430 15.99 -15.93 14.91
CA ILE A 430 14.67 -16.02 14.27
C ILE A 430 14.54 -14.90 13.24
N GLU A 431 14.24 -15.27 11.99
CA GLU A 431 14.01 -14.32 10.89
C GLU A 431 12.57 -13.84 10.87
N ILE A 432 11.61 -14.75 11.07
CA ILE A 432 10.17 -14.49 11.17
C ILE A 432 9.52 -15.67 11.89
N GLY A 433 8.45 -15.41 12.63
CA GLY A 433 7.68 -16.44 13.30
C GLY A 433 6.23 -16.01 13.51
N THR A 434 5.33 -16.98 13.66
CA THR A 434 3.92 -16.74 13.94
C THR A 434 3.28 -17.94 14.64
N VAL A 435 2.03 -17.77 15.06
CA VAL A 435 1.23 -18.81 15.71
C VAL A 435 -0.08 -19.01 14.95
N LEU A 436 -0.51 -20.26 14.85
CA LEU A 436 -1.76 -20.66 14.23
C LEU A 436 -2.48 -21.67 15.13
N LYS A 437 -3.81 -21.71 15.03
CA LYS A 437 -4.62 -22.81 15.55
C LYS A 437 -5.15 -23.62 14.39
N ILE A 438 -4.78 -24.91 14.31
CA ILE A 438 -5.24 -25.88 13.31
C ILE A 438 -5.66 -27.15 14.07
N ASP A 439 -6.85 -27.66 13.81
CA ASP A 439 -7.40 -28.87 14.45
C ASP A 439 -7.24 -28.89 15.99
N GLU A 440 -7.61 -27.78 16.62
CA GLU A 440 -7.49 -27.51 18.08
C GLU A 440 -6.05 -27.45 18.62
N GLN A 441 -5.01 -27.65 17.80
CA GLN A 441 -3.62 -27.54 18.18
C GLN A 441 -3.08 -26.12 17.96
N ILE A 442 -2.30 -25.65 18.91
CA ILE A 442 -1.52 -24.41 18.79
C ILE A 442 -0.19 -24.76 18.13
N ILE A 443 -0.02 -24.26 16.92
CA ILE A 443 1.17 -24.51 16.09
C ILE A 443 2.01 -23.24 16.03
N LEU A 444 3.22 -23.31 16.57
CA LEU A 444 4.21 -22.26 16.41
C LEU A 444 5.04 -22.54 15.13
N VAL A 445 5.08 -21.57 14.23
CA VAL A 445 5.79 -21.68 12.96
C VAL A 445 6.90 -20.64 12.93
N VAL A 446 8.13 -21.09 12.64
CA VAL A 446 9.32 -20.22 12.70
C VAL A 446 10.21 -20.46 11.50
N GLU A 447 10.70 -19.38 10.92
CA GLU A 447 11.77 -19.40 9.91
C GLU A 447 13.08 -19.03 10.60
N THR A 448 13.99 -20.01 10.72
CA THR A 448 15.25 -19.87 11.46
C THR A 448 16.27 -20.88 11.01
N LYS A 449 17.55 -20.59 11.29
CA LYS A 449 18.67 -21.54 11.17
C LYS A 449 19.09 -22.14 12.52
N ILE A 450 18.42 -21.79 13.60
CA ILE A 450 18.69 -22.34 14.93
C ILE A 450 18.33 -23.84 14.92
N PRO A 451 19.18 -24.74 15.46
CA PRO A 451 18.82 -26.14 15.64
C PRO A 451 17.60 -26.32 16.53
N GLN A 452 16.68 -27.19 16.14
CA GLN A 452 15.36 -27.36 16.80
C GLN A 452 15.44 -27.49 18.32
N LYS A 453 16.34 -28.35 18.85
CA LYS A 453 16.48 -28.55 20.30
C LYS A 453 16.83 -27.26 21.05
N LYS A 454 17.75 -26.46 20.47
CA LYS A 454 18.12 -25.16 21.06
C LYS A 454 16.94 -24.20 21.01
N LEU A 455 16.26 -24.12 19.88
CA LEU A 455 15.09 -23.28 19.71
C LEU A 455 13.96 -23.63 20.69
N GLU A 456 13.63 -24.91 20.88
CA GLU A 456 12.61 -25.36 21.83
C GLU A 456 12.95 -24.93 23.27
N GLN A 457 14.23 -24.97 23.64
CA GLN A 457 14.67 -24.51 24.96
C GLN A 457 14.49 -22.99 25.12
N GLU A 458 14.88 -22.21 24.11
CA GLU A 458 14.73 -20.75 24.12
C GLU A 458 13.26 -20.33 24.17
N LEU A 459 12.40 -20.96 23.35
CA LEU A 459 10.96 -20.70 23.35
C LEU A 459 10.31 -21.00 24.70
N LYS A 460 10.68 -22.09 25.36
CA LYS A 460 10.21 -22.42 26.71
C LYS A 460 10.68 -21.39 27.73
N ASN A 461 11.92 -20.96 27.66
CA ASN A 461 12.47 -19.92 28.54
C ASN A 461 11.74 -18.58 28.40
N CYS A 462 11.25 -18.28 27.20
CA CYS A 462 10.44 -17.10 26.90
C CYS A 462 8.96 -17.26 27.25
N GLY A 463 8.54 -18.44 27.78
CA GLY A 463 7.17 -18.70 28.21
C GLY A 463 6.17 -19.02 27.09
N PHE A 464 6.64 -19.39 25.90
CA PHE A 464 5.77 -19.80 24.82
C PHE A 464 5.15 -21.17 25.10
N ASN A 465 3.81 -21.25 25.00
CA ASN A 465 3.06 -22.49 25.06
C ASN A 465 2.52 -22.85 23.68
N PHE A 466 2.87 -24.02 23.18
CA PHE A 466 2.44 -24.55 21.88
C PHE A 466 2.38 -26.08 21.92
N ASP A 467 1.52 -26.65 21.10
CA ASP A 467 1.39 -28.10 20.96
C ASP A 467 2.41 -28.64 19.96
N LYS A 468 2.75 -27.86 18.92
CA LYS A 468 3.65 -28.25 17.84
C LYS A 468 4.54 -27.08 17.42
N LEU A 469 5.83 -27.37 17.21
CA LEU A 469 6.79 -26.46 16.59
C LEU A 469 7.11 -26.90 15.17
N ILE A 470 6.98 -25.98 14.20
CA ILE A 470 7.34 -26.22 12.81
C ILE A 470 8.37 -25.22 12.37
N ILE A 471 9.52 -25.70 11.92
CA ILE A 471 10.60 -24.88 11.34
C ILE A 471 10.48 -25.03 9.82
N THR A 472 10.09 -23.94 9.15
CA THR A 472 9.91 -23.91 7.70
C THR A 472 10.00 -22.50 7.15
N GLN A 473 10.15 -22.38 5.83
CA GLN A 473 10.02 -21.08 5.18
C GLN A 473 8.57 -20.61 5.25
N ILE A 474 8.35 -19.42 5.80
CA ILE A 474 7.03 -18.81 5.96
C ILE A 474 6.67 -18.05 4.68
N PRO A 475 5.54 -18.38 4.01
CA PRO A 475 5.10 -17.68 2.81
C PRO A 475 4.76 -16.23 3.13
N ARG A 476 5.18 -15.33 2.24
CA ARG A 476 4.94 -13.88 2.35
C ARG A 476 4.04 -13.40 1.23
N ASP A 477 3.37 -12.27 1.47
CA ASP A 477 2.52 -11.64 0.47
C ASP A 477 3.33 -11.29 -0.80
N PRO A 478 2.76 -11.51 -2.01
CA PRO A 478 3.49 -11.28 -3.25
C PRO A 478 3.67 -9.79 -3.59
N ARG A 479 2.96 -8.87 -2.91
CA ARG A 479 2.97 -7.44 -3.21
C ARG A 479 4.17 -6.73 -2.61
N HIS A 480 4.39 -6.91 -1.30
CA HIS A 480 5.45 -6.23 -0.54
C HIS A 480 6.51 -7.19 -0.02
N ASN A 481 6.23 -8.50 -0.05
CA ASN A 481 7.05 -9.55 0.53
C ASN A 481 7.42 -9.30 2.02
N SER A 482 6.54 -8.59 2.71
CA SER A 482 6.74 -8.12 4.08
C SER A 482 5.72 -8.68 5.07
N LYS A 483 4.57 -9.15 4.59
CA LYS A 483 3.50 -9.72 5.42
C LYS A 483 3.46 -11.23 5.30
N ILE A 484 3.12 -11.91 6.39
CA ILE A 484 2.84 -13.36 6.34
C ILE A 484 1.57 -13.60 5.51
N ASP A 485 1.65 -14.53 4.57
CA ASP A 485 0.50 -15.06 3.83
C ASP A 485 -0.10 -16.23 4.62
N TYR A 486 -0.97 -15.89 5.57
CA TYR A 486 -1.60 -16.86 6.47
C TYR A 486 -2.47 -17.89 5.73
N ASP A 487 -3.15 -17.48 4.66
CA ASP A 487 -4.02 -18.38 3.90
C ASP A 487 -3.19 -19.45 3.18
N LYS A 488 -2.04 -19.06 2.64
CA LYS A 488 -1.08 -19.98 2.04
C LYS A 488 -0.38 -20.85 3.10
N LEU A 489 -0.01 -20.23 4.23
CA LEU A 489 0.64 -20.96 5.34
C LEU A 489 -0.28 -22.05 5.89
N LYS A 490 -1.56 -21.74 6.15
CA LYS A 490 -2.55 -22.73 6.59
C LYS A 490 -2.67 -23.89 5.61
N LYS A 491 -2.74 -23.61 4.29
CA LYS A 491 -2.80 -24.67 3.25
C LYS A 491 -1.57 -25.57 3.16
N ILE A 492 -0.38 -25.06 3.54
CA ILE A 492 0.86 -25.85 3.57
C ILE A 492 0.88 -26.77 4.80
N LEU A 493 0.25 -26.37 5.90
CA LEU A 493 0.31 -27.04 7.19
C LEU A 493 -0.89 -28.00 7.43
N SER A 494 -2.00 -27.80 6.71
CA SER A 494 -3.15 -28.72 6.66
C SER A 494 -2.84 -29.90 5.73
#